data_c6baa20861fdb2e6f932e43f4ef41fd7
#
_entry.id   c6baa20861fdb2e6f932e43f4ef41fd7
#
_cell.length_a   1.000
_cell.length_b   1.000
_cell.length_c   1.000
_cell.angle_alpha   90.00
_cell.angle_beta   90.00
_cell.angle_gamma   90.00
#
_symmetry.space_group_name_H-M   'P 1'
#
loop_
_entity.id
_entity.type
_entity.pdbx_description
1 polymer ?
#
loop_
_entity_poly.entity_id
_entity_poly.type
_entity_poly.pdbx_seq_one_letter_code
_entity_poly.pdbx_strand_id
1 'polypeptide(L)'
;MAADQGTSPSLRLGAPASASPAVPVVTVAGPHVDRAEEVLTPEAVAFVAGLHRAFEDRRQELLARRKTRRAEIAAAGTLDFLPGTADIRAGDWKVAEAPRALQDRRVEITGPTDRKMVVNALNSGARIWLADFEDATSPTWENVISGQVNLIDAYEGRIDFTTAAGKAYALKPAAELATVVVRPRGWHLDENHLLVDGVPVAGAFLDFGLYFFHNAARLLARGAEDPNSGPYFYLPKTESHLEARLWNDVFTHAQAELGIPYGTIRATVLIETITAAFEMDEILYELRDHAAGLNAGRWDYLFSIVKNFRDAGAHYILPDRNSVTMASPFMAAYTRLLVQTCHKRGAHAIGGMAAFIPSRKDPEVNAAALEKVKADKDREAGNGFDGSWVAHPDLVPVARASFDAVLGERPNQKDDPGPSEPVTAAQLLDIAGAGGTCTRAGLRNAVQVGIRYIEAWLRGLGAVGIFHMMEDAATAEISRSQIWQWIHNGVVLADTGEKATAELVRTLLAAELAELRAELGEEAYGAGRWSEAARLFEQVSLAEEFEDFLTLPALPLLG
;
A
#
# COMPACT_ATOMS: atom_id res chain seq x y z
N MET A 1 52.34 75.98 -7.61
CA MET A 1 52.29 74.85 -8.54
C MET A 1 51.17 73.92 -8.08
N ALA A 2 50.07 73.96 -8.80
CA ALA A 2 48.85 73.35 -8.44
C ALA A 2 48.85 71.88 -8.91
N ALA A 3 48.41 70.96 -8.03
CA ALA A 3 48.16 69.58 -8.35
C ALA A 3 46.66 69.42 -8.65
N ASP A 4 46.42 68.88 -9.81
CA ASP A 4 45.12 68.56 -10.37
C ASP A 4 44.50 67.39 -9.67
N GLN A 5 43.24 67.46 -9.21
CA GLN A 5 42.48 66.40 -8.64
C GLN A 5 41.45 65.91 -9.66
N GLY A 6 41.75 64.75 -10.28
CA GLY A 6 40.81 64.05 -11.13
C GLY A 6 39.71 63.34 -10.35
N THR A 7 38.47 63.72 -10.55
CA THR A 7 37.26 63.06 -10.06
C THR A 7 36.90 61.87 -10.93
N SER A 8 36.94 60.66 -10.36
CA SER A 8 36.39 59.42 -10.97
C SER A 8 34.86 59.37 -10.85
N PRO A 9 34.12 58.94 -11.88
CA PRO A 9 32.68 58.78 -11.80
C PRO A 9 32.31 57.44 -11.09
N SER A 10 31.51 57.52 -10.02
CA SER A 10 30.94 56.40 -9.33
C SER A 10 29.87 55.72 -10.18
N LEU A 11 30.14 54.50 -10.61
CA LEU A 11 29.13 53.58 -11.17
C LEU A 11 28.13 53.23 -10.08
N ARG A 12 26.89 53.69 -10.21
CA ARG A 12 25.75 53.18 -9.45
C ARG A 12 25.36 51.80 -10.02
N LEU A 13 25.67 50.75 -9.30
CA LEU A 13 25.06 49.41 -9.51
C LEU A 13 23.57 49.55 -9.19
N GLY A 14 22.74 49.42 -10.21
CA GLY A 14 21.30 49.27 -10.05
C GLY A 14 21.01 47.99 -9.24
N ALA A 15 20.21 48.11 -8.20
CA ALA A 15 19.69 46.94 -7.46
C ALA A 15 18.94 46.05 -8.44
N PRO A 16 19.06 44.71 -8.33
CA PRO A 16 18.26 43.81 -9.13
C PRO A 16 16.77 44.04 -8.82
N ALA A 17 15.97 44.17 -9.88
CA ALA A 17 14.52 44.27 -9.76
C ALA A 17 14.04 43.08 -8.96
N SER A 18 13.34 43.33 -7.86
CA SER A 18 12.63 42.29 -7.13
C SER A 18 11.63 41.65 -8.10
N ALA A 19 11.89 40.40 -8.50
CA ALA A 19 10.90 39.61 -9.21
C ALA A 19 9.65 39.57 -8.33
N SER A 20 8.53 40.06 -8.83
CA SER A 20 7.24 39.83 -8.18
C SER A 20 7.10 38.32 -7.97
N PRO A 21 6.64 37.85 -6.80
CA PRO A 21 6.39 36.42 -6.61
C PRO A 21 5.44 35.97 -7.72
N ALA A 22 5.88 35.00 -8.50
CA ALA A 22 5.04 34.42 -9.53
C ALA A 22 3.71 33.96 -8.87
N VAL A 23 2.59 34.31 -9.49
CA VAL A 23 1.29 33.84 -9.02
C VAL A 23 1.34 32.32 -9.04
N PRO A 24 1.07 31.64 -7.92
CA PRO A 24 1.12 30.19 -7.85
C PRO A 24 0.20 29.58 -8.92
N VAL A 25 0.75 28.74 -9.78
CA VAL A 25 0.00 28.13 -10.88
C VAL A 25 -0.33 26.71 -10.52
N VAL A 26 -1.62 26.39 -10.45
CA VAL A 26 -2.12 25.01 -10.33
C VAL A 26 -2.83 24.66 -11.63
N THR A 27 -2.43 23.55 -12.23
CA THR A 27 -3.00 23.08 -13.49
C THR A 27 -3.60 21.69 -13.30
N VAL A 28 -4.90 21.54 -13.59
CA VAL A 28 -5.56 20.25 -13.73
C VAL A 28 -5.54 19.89 -15.22
N ALA A 29 -4.77 18.89 -15.60
CA ALA A 29 -4.52 18.48 -16.99
C ALA A 29 -5.24 17.16 -17.35
N GLY A 30 -5.94 16.53 -16.41
CA GLY A 30 -6.62 15.26 -16.62
C GLY A 30 -7.82 15.38 -17.57
N PRO A 31 -8.23 14.25 -18.21
CA PRO A 31 -9.43 14.21 -19.00
C PRO A 31 -10.67 14.50 -18.14
N HIS A 32 -11.79 14.82 -18.81
CA HIS A 32 -13.05 15.02 -18.10
C HIS A 32 -13.50 13.74 -17.39
N VAL A 33 -13.83 13.86 -16.10
CA VAL A 33 -14.44 12.80 -15.29
C VAL A 33 -15.80 13.32 -14.82
N ASP A 34 -16.82 12.47 -14.86
CA ASP A 34 -18.17 12.84 -14.43
C ASP A 34 -18.17 13.29 -12.96
N ARG A 35 -18.78 14.43 -12.69
CA ARG A 35 -18.87 15.07 -11.36
C ARG A 35 -17.49 15.44 -10.72
N ALA A 36 -16.44 15.53 -11.51
CA ALA A 36 -15.13 15.96 -11.02
C ALA A 36 -15.15 17.31 -10.31
N GLU A 37 -16.05 18.21 -10.72
CA GLU A 37 -16.24 19.55 -10.13
C GLU A 37 -16.67 19.49 -8.65
N GLU A 38 -17.29 18.40 -8.20
CA GLU A 38 -17.66 18.21 -6.78
C GLU A 38 -16.43 17.94 -5.91
N VAL A 39 -15.35 17.42 -6.49
CA VAL A 39 -14.13 17.02 -5.80
C VAL A 39 -13.00 18.02 -6.06
N LEU A 40 -12.83 18.44 -7.32
CA LEU A 40 -11.78 19.38 -7.73
C LEU A 40 -12.25 20.84 -7.60
N THR A 41 -12.86 21.19 -6.47
CA THR A 41 -13.21 22.59 -6.21
C THR A 41 -11.94 23.43 -6.11
N PRO A 42 -11.99 24.73 -6.43
CA PRO A 42 -10.82 25.62 -6.32
C PRO A 42 -10.16 25.55 -4.93
N GLU A 43 -10.95 25.47 -3.87
CA GLU A 43 -10.48 25.40 -2.48
C GLU A 43 -9.79 24.06 -2.18
N ALA A 44 -10.37 22.93 -2.63
CA ALA A 44 -9.77 21.60 -2.46
C ALA A 44 -8.44 21.48 -3.21
N VAL A 45 -8.40 21.97 -4.45
CA VAL A 45 -7.19 22.02 -5.28
C VAL A 45 -6.13 22.92 -4.65
N ALA A 46 -6.53 24.07 -4.11
CA ALA A 46 -5.61 24.97 -3.39
C ALA A 46 -5.04 24.31 -2.13
N PHE A 47 -5.86 23.55 -1.38
CA PHE A 47 -5.42 22.79 -0.22
C PHE A 47 -4.37 21.73 -0.60
N VAL A 48 -4.63 20.92 -1.63
CA VAL A 48 -3.65 19.94 -2.13
C VAL A 48 -2.36 20.61 -2.59
N ALA A 49 -2.46 21.74 -3.29
CA ALA A 49 -1.30 22.52 -3.70
C ALA A 49 -0.51 23.09 -2.50
N GLY A 50 -1.21 23.44 -1.41
CA GLY A 50 -0.60 23.83 -0.13
C GLY A 50 0.26 22.72 0.45
N LEU A 51 -0.27 21.49 0.49
CA LEU A 51 0.46 20.30 0.95
C LEU A 51 1.70 20.04 0.10
N HIS A 52 1.56 20.09 -1.23
CA HIS A 52 2.69 19.92 -2.15
C HIS A 52 3.80 20.93 -1.86
N ARG A 53 3.49 22.24 -1.82
CA ARG A 53 4.48 23.28 -1.55
C ARG A 53 5.16 23.16 -0.18
N ALA A 54 4.44 22.65 0.81
CA ALA A 54 4.98 22.49 2.15
C ALA A 54 5.91 21.27 2.31
N PHE A 55 5.67 20.20 1.53
CA PHE A 55 6.27 18.90 1.84
C PHE A 55 6.97 18.20 0.66
N GLU A 56 6.83 18.67 -0.58
CA GLU A 56 7.38 17.99 -1.75
C GLU A 56 8.90 17.86 -1.72
N ASP A 57 9.62 18.92 -1.37
CA ASP A 57 11.09 18.88 -1.29
C ASP A 57 11.55 17.80 -0.30
N ARG A 58 10.90 17.73 0.85
CA ARG A 58 11.20 16.73 1.87
C ARG A 58 10.83 15.32 1.44
N ARG A 59 9.72 15.16 0.71
CA ARG A 59 9.35 13.87 0.10
C ARG A 59 10.44 13.39 -0.84
N GLN A 60 10.92 14.25 -1.74
CA GLN A 60 11.98 13.91 -2.68
C GLN A 60 13.31 13.56 -1.97
N GLU A 61 13.65 14.28 -0.90
CA GLU A 61 14.81 13.94 -0.07
C GLU A 61 14.69 12.53 0.52
N LEU A 62 13.52 12.17 1.06
CA LEU A 62 13.28 10.85 1.64
C LEU A 62 13.30 9.74 0.58
N LEU A 63 12.75 9.96 -0.61
CA LEU A 63 12.85 9.02 -1.72
C LEU A 63 14.31 8.82 -2.17
N ALA A 64 15.10 9.89 -2.23
CA ALA A 64 16.54 9.78 -2.50
C ALA A 64 17.27 8.99 -1.39
N ARG A 65 16.86 9.17 -0.13
CA ARG A 65 17.42 8.44 1.02
C ARG A 65 17.17 6.93 0.94
N ARG A 66 16.07 6.47 0.34
CA ARG A 66 15.83 5.04 0.09
C ARG A 66 16.98 4.41 -0.73
N LYS A 67 17.47 5.12 -1.76
CA LYS A 67 18.59 4.67 -2.59
C LYS A 67 19.90 4.58 -1.78
N THR A 68 20.17 5.58 -0.94
CA THR A 68 21.33 5.57 -0.05
C THR A 68 21.27 4.41 0.94
N ARG A 69 20.11 4.20 1.57
CA ARG A 69 19.90 3.10 2.54
C ARG A 69 20.11 1.74 1.90
N ARG A 70 19.64 1.55 0.68
CA ARG A 70 19.85 0.33 -0.08
C ARG A 70 21.35 0.07 -0.38
N ALA A 71 22.09 1.11 -0.75
CA ALA A 71 23.53 1.00 -0.95
C ALA A 71 24.26 0.64 0.36
N GLU A 72 23.84 1.17 1.51
CA GLU A 72 24.35 0.79 2.82
C GLU A 72 24.09 -0.70 3.13
N ILE A 73 22.87 -1.19 2.86
CA ILE A 73 22.48 -2.60 3.03
C ILE A 73 23.33 -3.50 2.13
N ALA A 74 23.51 -3.15 0.86
CA ALA A 74 24.36 -3.90 -0.06
C ALA A 74 25.81 -3.98 0.42
N ALA A 75 26.36 -2.87 0.90
CA ALA A 75 27.74 -2.82 1.42
C ALA A 75 27.91 -3.61 2.73
N ALA A 76 26.90 -3.59 3.61
CA ALA A 76 26.92 -4.32 4.87
C ALA A 76 26.59 -5.82 4.70
N GLY A 77 25.86 -6.18 3.65
CA GLY A 77 25.30 -7.53 3.45
C GLY A 77 24.24 -7.93 4.49
N THR A 78 23.76 -6.98 5.29
CA THR A 78 22.82 -7.21 6.39
C THR A 78 22.07 -5.94 6.78
N LEU A 79 21.11 -6.09 7.69
CA LEU A 79 20.34 -4.99 8.28
C LEU A 79 20.19 -5.23 9.79
N ASP A 80 20.19 -4.19 10.58
CA ASP A 80 19.99 -4.26 12.04
C ASP A 80 19.15 -3.09 12.53
N PHE A 81 18.65 -3.20 13.75
CA PHE A 81 17.92 -2.12 14.44
C PHE A 81 18.81 -0.88 14.57
N LEU A 82 18.23 0.29 14.38
CA LEU A 82 18.98 1.56 14.39
C LEU A 82 19.58 1.83 15.78
N PRO A 83 20.90 1.95 15.93
CA PRO A 83 21.51 2.22 17.24
C PRO A 83 21.17 3.61 17.75
N GLY A 84 20.98 4.60 16.87
CA GLY A 84 20.67 5.98 17.22
C GLY A 84 19.27 6.21 17.81
N THR A 85 18.39 5.21 17.73
CA THR A 85 17.00 5.28 18.22
C THR A 85 16.71 4.27 19.34
N ALA A 86 17.78 3.69 19.92
CA ALA A 86 17.66 2.70 21.00
C ALA A 86 16.83 3.21 22.19
N ASP A 87 16.93 4.50 22.51
CA ASP A 87 16.17 5.13 23.58
C ASP A 87 14.66 5.15 23.30
N ILE A 88 14.25 5.29 22.03
CA ILE A 88 12.84 5.19 21.62
C ILE A 88 12.33 3.78 21.89
N ARG A 89 13.07 2.75 21.49
CA ARG A 89 12.70 1.35 21.71
C ARG A 89 12.65 0.98 23.19
N ALA A 90 13.56 1.53 24.00
CA ALA A 90 13.62 1.29 25.44
C ALA A 90 12.63 2.12 26.25
N GLY A 91 12.19 3.27 25.73
CA GLY A 91 11.35 4.23 26.43
C GLY A 91 9.97 3.69 26.80
N ASP A 92 9.41 4.24 27.89
CA ASP A 92 8.04 3.94 28.35
C ASP A 92 7.08 5.01 27.81
N TRP A 93 6.62 4.79 26.58
CA TRP A 93 5.64 5.64 25.90
C TRP A 93 4.57 4.79 25.23
N LYS A 94 3.41 5.40 24.99
CA LYS A 94 2.26 4.78 24.33
C LYS A 94 1.78 5.68 23.20
N VAL A 95 1.10 5.10 22.23
CA VAL A 95 0.33 5.85 21.25
C VAL A 95 -0.97 6.37 21.89
N ALA A 96 -1.59 7.38 21.28
CA ALA A 96 -2.89 7.85 21.71
C ALA A 96 -3.93 6.73 21.60
N GLU A 97 -4.85 6.68 22.56
CA GLU A 97 -5.89 5.64 22.56
C GLU A 97 -6.73 5.68 21.28
N ALA A 98 -7.00 4.50 20.72
CA ALA A 98 -7.81 4.40 19.53
C ALA A 98 -9.26 4.84 19.79
N PRO A 99 -9.89 5.60 18.87
CA PRO A 99 -11.29 5.98 18.99
C PRO A 99 -12.21 4.75 18.95
N ARG A 100 -13.45 4.91 19.41
CA ARG A 100 -14.42 3.82 19.48
C ARG A 100 -14.57 3.04 18.18
N ALA A 101 -14.59 3.72 17.05
CA ALA A 101 -14.70 3.13 15.72
C ALA A 101 -13.56 2.17 15.38
N LEU A 102 -12.38 2.31 16.01
CA LEU A 102 -11.21 1.49 15.78
C LEU A 102 -10.87 0.55 16.95
N GLN A 103 -11.73 0.41 17.96
CA GLN A 103 -11.47 -0.49 19.10
C GLN A 103 -11.62 -1.96 18.70
N ASP A 104 -12.64 -2.31 17.91
CA ASP A 104 -12.87 -3.67 17.40
C ASP A 104 -12.51 -3.73 15.91
N ARG A 105 -11.38 -4.35 15.61
CA ARG A 105 -10.81 -4.47 14.27
C ARG A 105 -10.69 -5.92 13.79
N ARG A 106 -11.44 -6.85 14.39
CA ARG A 106 -11.27 -8.30 14.19
C ARG A 106 -11.39 -8.75 12.73
N VAL A 107 -12.17 -8.05 11.90
CA VAL A 107 -12.20 -8.29 10.45
C VAL A 107 -12.27 -6.96 9.71
N GLU A 108 -11.31 -6.76 8.83
CA GLU A 108 -11.25 -5.65 7.88
C GLU A 108 -11.35 -6.19 6.46
N ILE A 109 -12.13 -5.52 5.60
CA ILE A 109 -12.21 -5.86 4.18
C ILE A 109 -11.48 -4.79 3.37
N THR A 110 -10.70 -5.20 2.38
CA THR A 110 -10.04 -4.29 1.44
C THR A 110 -10.70 -4.34 0.07
N GLY A 111 -10.66 -3.24 -0.65
CA GLY A 111 -11.14 -3.15 -2.02
C GLY A 111 -11.06 -1.75 -2.60
N PRO A 112 -11.10 -1.65 -3.94
CA PRO A 112 -11.04 -0.38 -4.64
C PRO A 112 -12.26 0.50 -4.36
N THR A 113 -12.15 1.76 -4.74
CA THR A 113 -13.16 2.79 -4.51
C THR A 113 -14.19 2.92 -5.64
N ASP A 114 -14.29 1.91 -6.55
CA ASP A 114 -15.36 1.90 -7.55
C ASP A 114 -16.74 1.73 -6.91
N ARG A 115 -17.76 2.32 -7.53
CA ARG A 115 -19.10 2.49 -6.96
C ARG A 115 -19.74 1.18 -6.46
N LYS A 116 -19.59 0.09 -7.22
CA LYS A 116 -20.12 -1.24 -6.85
C LYS A 116 -19.36 -1.83 -5.66
N MET A 117 -18.04 -1.72 -5.66
CA MET A 117 -17.22 -2.28 -4.59
C MET A 117 -17.38 -1.49 -3.29
N VAL A 118 -17.56 -0.17 -3.35
CA VAL A 118 -17.91 0.65 -2.18
C VAL A 118 -19.16 0.11 -1.48
N VAL A 119 -20.26 -0.09 -2.23
CA VAL A 119 -21.51 -0.62 -1.65
C VAL A 119 -21.31 -2.03 -1.08
N ASN A 120 -20.60 -2.90 -1.80
CA ASN A 120 -20.35 -4.27 -1.34
C ASN A 120 -19.47 -4.31 -0.08
N ALA A 121 -18.43 -3.51 -0.02
CA ALA A 121 -17.51 -3.48 1.11
C ALA A 121 -18.17 -2.90 2.37
N LEU A 122 -18.86 -1.79 2.25
CA LEU A 122 -19.61 -1.18 3.37
C LEU A 122 -20.67 -2.13 3.93
N ASN A 123 -21.32 -2.92 3.07
CA ASN A 123 -22.37 -3.88 3.45
C ASN A 123 -21.84 -5.27 3.86
N SER A 124 -20.51 -5.51 3.80
CA SER A 124 -19.92 -6.85 3.95
C SER A 124 -20.10 -7.45 5.34
N GLY A 125 -20.37 -6.62 6.35
CA GLY A 125 -20.38 -6.99 7.75
C GLY A 125 -19.00 -7.02 8.39
N ALA A 126 -17.93 -6.65 7.70
CA ALA A 126 -16.64 -6.35 8.31
C ALA A 126 -16.76 -5.12 9.24
N ARG A 127 -15.86 -5.01 10.21
CA ARG A 127 -15.80 -3.81 11.08
C ARG A 127 -15.24 -2.60 10.34
N ILE A 128 -14.28 -2.84 9.47
CA ILE A 128 -13.58 -1.79 8.72
C ILE A 128 -13.59 -2.15 7.24
N TRP A 129 -13.76 -1.13 6.41
CA TRP A 129 -13.43 -1.17 4.99
C TRP A 129 -12.21 -0.31 4.70
N LEU A 130 -11.16 -0.93 4.20
CA LEU A 130 -10.02 -0.26 3.62
C LEU A 130 -10.42 0.21 2.21
N ALA A 131 -10.70 1.50 2.09
CA ALA A 131 -10.97 2.17 0.82
C ALA A 131 -9.62 2.46 0.14
N ASP A 132 -9.31 1.67 -0.87
CA ASP A 132 -7.96 1.58 -1.40
C ASP A 132 -7.77 2.38 -2.69
N PHE A 133 -6.93 3.42 -2.65
CA PHE A 133 -6.44 4.15 -3.82
C PHE A 133 -5.07 3.65 -4.31
N GLU A 134 -4.50 2.67 -3.62
CA GLU A 134 -3.17 2.14 -3.88
C GLU A 134 -3.25 0.80 -4.63
N ASP A 135 -2.86 -0.33 -4.04
CA ASP A 135 -2.64 -1.60 -4.73
C ASP A 135 -3.89 -2.22 -5.37
N ALA A 136 -5.08 -2.03 -4.78
CA ALA A 136 -6.32 -2.55 -5.34
C ALA A 136 -6.95 -1.62 -6.41
N THR A 137 -6.34 -0.48 -6.68
CA THR A 137 -6.81 0.48 -7.69
C THR A 137 -5.73 0.72 -8.74
N SER A 138 -6.05 0.53 -10.02
CA SER A 138 -5.23 1.10 -11.07
C SER A 138 -5.45 2.61 -11.07
N PRO A 139 -4.39 3.43 -10.87
CA PRO A 139 -4.53 4.86 -10.60
C PRO A 139 -4.72 5.67 -11.88
N THR A 140 -5.68 5.28 -12.72
CA THR A 140 -6.15 6.15 -13.79
C THR A 140 -6.80 7.38 -13.17
N TRP A 141 -6.71 8.52 -13.86
CA TRP A 141 -7.34 9.75 -13.40
C TRP A 141 -8.84 9.57 -13.11
N GLU A 142 -9.53 8.82 -13.97
CA GLU A 142 -10.96 8.48 -13.79
C GLU A 142 -11.19 7.72 -12.48
N ASN A 143 -10.42 6.67 -12.20
CA ASN A 143 -10.59 5.86 -10.98
C ASN A 143 -10.31 6.67 -9.71
N VAL A 144 -9.26 7.52 -9.73
CA VAL A 144 -8.89 8.35 -8.58
C VAL A 144 -9.98 9.37 -8.28
N ILE A 145 -10.43 10.12 -9.28
CA ILE A 145 -11.44 11.17 -9.07
C ILE A 145 -12.82 10.57 -8.79
N SER A 146 -13.26 9.58 -9.55
CA SER A 146 -14.54 8.89 -9.29
C SER A 146 -14.54 8.22 -7.91
N GLY A 147 -13.39 7.69 -7.45
CA GLY A 147 -13.25 7.14 -6.11
C GLY A 147 -13.55 8.16 -5.01
N GLN A 148 -13.06 9.39 -5.16
CA GLN A 148 -13.35 10.49 -4.23
C GLN A 148 -14.84 10.87 -4.25
N VAL A 149 -15.46 10.95 -5.44
CA VAL A 149 -16.92 11.18 -5.58
C VAL A 149 -17.71 10.08 -4.87
N ASN A 150 -17.30 8.81 -5.05
CA ASN A 150 -17.96 7.67 -4.44
C ASN A 150 -17.89 7.69 -2.90
N LEU A 151 -16.76 8.15 -2.32
CA LEU A 151 -16.64 8.33 -0.87
C LEU A 151 -17.55 9.44 -0.34
N ILE A 152 -17.67 10.57 -1.05
CA ILE A 152 -18.62 11.63 -0.70
C ILE A 152 -20.05 11.06 -0.72
N ASP A 153 -20.44 10.38 -1.80
CA ASP A 153 -21.76 9.76 -1.95
C ASP A 153 -22.06 8.73 -0.85
N ALA A 154 -21.05 7.94 -0.46
CA ALA A 154 -21.19 6.96 0.60
C ALA A 154 -21.49 7.63 1.96
N TYR A 155 -20.78 8.70 2.30
CA TYR A 155 -21.01 9.43 3.54
C TYR A 155 -22.30 10.22 3.57
N GLU A 156 -22.80 10.62 2.42
CA GLU A 156 -24.11 11.30 2.27
C GLU A 156 -25.28 10.33 2.11
N GLY A 157 -25.01 9.01 2.06
CA GLY A 157 -26.02 7.99 1.87
C GLY A 157 -26.65 8.00 0.47
N ARG A 158 -25.99 8.63 -0.51
CA ARG A 158 -26.43 8.75 -1.91
C ARG A 158 -25.90 7.66 -2.83
N ILE A 159 -24.97 6.83 -2.33
CA ILE A 159 -24.35 5.80 -3.15
C ILE A 159 -25.31 4.64 -3.37
N ASP A 160 -25.56 4.31 -4.62
CA ASP A 160 -26.24 3.12 -5.08
C ASP A 160 -25.61 2.62 -6.36
N PHE A 161 -25.94 1.42 -6.77
CA PHE A 161 -25.47 0.84 -8.02
C PHE A 161 -26.50 -0.14 -8.56
N THR A 162 -26.85 -0.01 -9.83
CA THR A 162 -27.72 -0.97 -10.53
C THR A 162 -26.97 -1.60 -11.68
N THR A 163 -26.90 -2.93 -11.70
CA THR A 163 -26.26 -3.65 -12.81
C THR A 163 -27.05 -3.52 -14.10
N ALA A 164 -26.40 -3.77 -15.25
CA ALA A 164 -27.09 -3.85 -16.54
C ALA A 164 -28.22 -4.91 -16.56
N ALA A 165 -28.15 -5.94 -15.69
CA ALA A 165 -29.19 -6.95 -15.51
C ALA A 165 -30.30 -6.50 -14.54
N GLY A 166 -30.32 -5.25 -14.08
CA GLY A 166 -31.36 -4.69 -13.20
C GLY A 166 -31.20 -5.04 -11.72
N LYS A 167 -30.11 -5.67 -11.28
CA LYS A 167 -29.88 -5.91 -9.85
C LYS A 167 -29.42 -4.62 -9.17
N ALA A 168 -30.21 -4.14 -8.22
CA ALA A 168 -29.90 -2.95 -7.43
C ALA A 168 -29.07 -3.30 -6.18
N TYR A 169 -28.14 -2.41 -5.86
CA TYR A 169 -27.32 -2.42 -4.65
C TYR A 169 -27.47 -1.07 -3.96
N ALA A 170 -27.79 -1.06 -2.67
CA ALA A 170 -27.90 0.13 -1.84
C ALA A 170 -27.26 -0.14 -0.47
N LEU A 171 -26.93 0.90 0.25
CA LEU A 171 -26.38 0.79 1.60
C LEU A 171 -27.43 0.25 2.57
N LYS A 172 -26.98 -0.56 3.51
CA LYS A 172 -27.69 -0.94 4.73
C LYS A 172 -27.82 0.29 5.66
N PRO A 173 -28.61 0.16 6.76
CA PRO A 173 -28.62 1.18 7.80
C PRO A 173 -27.22 1.52 8.31
N ALA A 174 -26.95 2.80 8.61
CA ALA A 174 -25.61 3.29 8.96
C ALA A 174 -24.91 2.49 10.08
N ALA A 175 -25.68 2.00 11.07
CA ALA A 175 -25.13 1.20 12.18
C ALA A 175 -24.59 -0.20 11.77
N GLU A 176 -24.92 -0.65 10.56
CA GLU A 176 -24.50 -1.95 10.01
C GLU A 176 -23.34 -1.82 9.00
N LEU A 177 -22.94 -0.58 8.67
CA LEU A 177 -21.89 -0.32 7.71
C LEU A 177 -20.50 -0.46 8.35
N ALA A 178 -19.53 -0.89 7.55
CA ALA A 178 -18.14 -0.86 7.93
C ALA A 178 -17.62 0.58 8.09
N THR A 179 -16.74 0.81 9.05
CA THR A 179 -15.99 2.06 9.20
C THR A 179 -15.01 2.21 8.03
N VAL A 180 -14.97 3.37 7.41
CA VAL A 180 -14.05 3.64 6.28
C VAL A 180 -12.68 4.03 6.80
N VAL A 181 -11.64 3.37 6.28
CA VAL A 181 -10.23 3.74 6.47
C VAL A 181 -9.61 3.86 5.09
N VAL A 182 -9.07 5.01 4.72
CA VAL A 182 -8.56 5.27 3.37
C VAL A 182 -7.09 4.93 3.26
N ARG A 183 -6.70 4.18 2.23
CA ARG A 183 -5.29 3.98 1.87
C ARG A 183 -4.94 4.88 0.68
N PRO A 184 -4.24 6.00 0.89
CA PRO A 184 -3.71 6.80 -0.20
C PRO A 184 -2.57 6.07 -0.89
N ARG A 185 -2.22 6.48 -2.10
CA ARG A 185 -1.02 6.00 -2.81
C ARG A 185 0.25 6.23 -1.99
N GLY A 186 1.23 5.35 -2.19
CA GLY A 186 2.54 5.47 -1.53
C GLY A 186 3.33 6.69 -1.99
N TRP A 187 4.32 7.12 -1.18
CA TRP A 187 5.15 8.29 -1.44
C TRP A 187 5.89 8.28 -2.79
N HIS A 188 6.08 7.11 -3.39
CA HIS A 188 6.83 6.94 -4.64
C HIS A 188 6.04 7.28 -5.92
N LEU A 189 4.73 7.45 -5.83
CA LEU A 189 3.86 7.69 -6.99
C LEU A 189 3.52 9.17 -7.15
N ASP A 190 3.67 9.67 -8.37
CA ASP A 190 3.25 11.00 -8.76
C ASP A 190 1.87 10.95 -9.43
N GLU A 191 1.14 12.06 -9.37
CA GLU A 191 -0.09 12.31 -10.10
C GLU A 191 0.16 13.32 -11.22
N ASN A 192 0.31 12.82 -12.43
CA ASN A 192 0.70 13.63 -13.58
C ASN A 192 -0.40 14.58 -14.10
N HIS A 193 -1.64 14.39 -13.64
CA HIS A 193 -2.79 15.21 -14.08
C HIS A 193 -3.03 16.43 -13.19
N LEU A 194 -2.35 16.56 -12.05
CA LEU A 194 -2.36 17.75 -11.22
C LEU A 194 -0.95 18.29 -11.05
N LEU A 195 -0.71 19.48 -11.61
CA LEU A 195 0.60 20.14 -11.56
C LEU A 195 0.54 21.35 -10.64
N VAL A 196 1.52 21.47 -9.75
CA VAL A 196 1.73 22.66 -8.92
C VAL A 196 3.06 23.29 -9.34
N ASP A 197 2.98 24.52 -9.82
CA ASP A 197 4.14 25.27 -10.33
C ASP A 197 4.93 24.49 -11.41
N GLY A 198 4.21 23.66 -12.20
CA GLY A 198 4.74 22.84 -13.28
C GLY A 198 5.28 21.46 -12.85
N VAL A 199 5.21 21.12 -11.55
CA VAL A 199 5.66 19.83 -11.00
C VAL A 199 4.45 18.94 -10.68
N PRO A 200 4.44 17.65 -11.06
CA PRO A 200 3.41 16.72 -10.66
C PRO A 200 3.27 16.62 -9.14
N VAL A 201 2.04 16.57 -8.65
CA VAL A 201 1.77 16.38 -7.23
C VAL A 201 2.00 14.91 -6.87
N ALA A 202 2.50 14.63 -5.66
CA ALA A 202 2.49 13.26 -5.16
C ALA A 202 1.06 12.69 -5.11
N GLY A 203 0.87 11.47 -5.61
CA GLY A 203 -0.41 10.78 -5.49
C GLY A 203 -0.93 10.72 -4.05
N ALA A 204 -0.01 10.55 -3.09
CA ALA A 204 -0.31 10.60 -1.67
C ALA A 204 -0.96 11.91 -1.22
N PHE A 205 -0.47 13.06 -1.69
CA PHE A 205 -1.05 14.36 -1.35
C PHE A 205 -2.42 14.57 -2.00
N LEU A 206 -2.61 14.08 -3.22
CA LEU A 206 -3.90 14.17 -3.90
C LEU A 206 -4.95 13.33 -3.17
N ASP A 207 -4.67 12.03 -2.96
CA ASP A 207 -5.61 11.09 -2.40
C ASP A 207 -6.01 11.46 -0.96
N PHE A 208 -4.99 11.73 -0.12
CA PHE A 208 -5.19 12.20 1.25
C PHE A 208 -5.89 13.57 1.28
N GLY A 209 -5.37 14.52 0.49
CA GLY A 209 -5.82 15.91 0.55
C GLY A 209 -7.27 16.08 0.13
N LEU A 210 -7.68 15.49 -1.00
CA LEU A 210 -9.07 15.55 -1.45
C LEU A 210 -10.02 14.87 -0.47
N TYR A 211 -9.66 13.65 -0.02
CA TYR A 211 -10.49 12.93 0.95
C TYR A 211 -10.64 13.72 2.26
N PHE A 212 -9.54 14.21 2.81
CA PHE A 212 -9.54 14.95 4.07
C PHE A 212 -10.31 16.26 3.96
N PHE A 213 -10.07 17.02 2.90
CA PHE A 213 -10.75 18.30 2.66
C PHE A 213 -12.27 18.15 2.65
N HIS A 214 -12.80 17.18 1.89
CA HIS A 214 -14.24 17.02 1.71
C HIS A 214 -14.94 16.32 2.87
N ASN A 215 -14.23 15.49 3.64
CA ASN A 215 -14.89 14.60 4.59
C ASN A 215 -14.53 14.82 6.07
N ALA A 216 -13.40 15.46 6.40
CA ALA A 216 -12.93 15.56 7.78
C ALA A 216 -13.92 16.26 8.71
N ALA A 217 -14.43 17.43 8.34
CA ALA A 217 -15.39 18.18 9.16
C ALA A 217 -16.69 17.41 9.35
N ARG A 218 -17.18 16.75 8.32
CA ARG A 218 -18.40 15.91 8.34
C ARG A 218 -18.23 14.72 9.29
N LEU A 219 -17.08 14.04 9.23
CA LEU A 219 -16.78 12.89 10.08
C LEU A 219 -16.59 13.31 11.53
N LEU A 220 -15.90 14.42 11.77
CA LEU A 220 -15.75 14.99 13.11
C LEU A 220 -17.11 15.36 13.72
N ALA A 221 -18.03 15.91 12.94
CA ALA A 221 -19.38 16.28 13.39
C ALA A 221 -20.24 15.09 13.85
N ARG A 222 -19.92 13.86 13.43
CA ARG A 222 -20.57 12.64 13.94
C ARG A 222 -20.23 12.36 15.41
N GLY A 223 -19.10 12.85 15.87
CA GLY A 223 -18.64 12.66 17.25
C GLY A 223 -17.87 11.35 17.46
N ALA A 224 -17.07 11.31 18.53
CA ALA A 224 -16.16 10.21 18.84
C ALA A 224 -16.86 8.87 19.15
N GLU A 225 -18.11 8.92 19.56
CA GLU A 225 -18.91 7.73 19.90
C GLU A 225 -19.60 7.08 18.69
N ASP A 226 -19.62 7.75 17.53
CA ASP A 226 -20.18 7.20 16.32
C ASP A 226 -19.24 6.11 15.76
N PRO A 227 -19.71 4.87 15.50
CA PRO A 227 -18.91 3.81 14.92
C PRO A 227 -18.43 4.13 13.49
N ASN A 228 -19.04 5.12 12.83
CA ASN A 228 -18.65 5.58 11.50
C ASN A 228 -17.96 6.95 11.54
N SER A 229 -17.32 7.32 12.67
CA SER A 229 -16.49 8.52 12.78
C SER A 229 -15.18 8.38 11.99
N GLY A 230 -14.37 9.41 12.02
CA GLY A 230 -13.07 9.48 11.30
C GLY A 230 -12.52 10.90 11.32
N PRO A 231 -11.58 11.23 10.45
CA PRO A 231 -11.03 10.45 9.34
C PRO A 231 -9.91 9.50 9.75
N TYR A 232 -9.84 8.34 9.10
CA TYR A 232 -8.86 7.30 9.37
C TYR A 232 -8.11 6.87 8.10
N PHE A 233 -6.84 6.47 8.26
CA PHE A 233 -5.96 6.14 7.14
C PHE A 233 -5.17 4.85 7.35
N TYR A 234 -4.79 4.23 6.23
CA TYR A 234 -3.73 3.24 6.13
C TYR A 234 -2.56 3.83 5.34
N LEU A 235 -1.34 3.70 5.84
CA LEU A 235 -0.15 4.28 5.23
C LEU A 235 0.71 3.18 4.58
N PRO A 236 0.78 3.15 3.22
CA PRO A 236 1.46 2.06 2.52
C PRO A 236 2.94 2.34 2.30
N LYS A 237 3.68 1.27 2.05
CA LYS A 237 5.04 1.26 1.49
C LYS A 237 6.03 2.20 2.19
N THR A 238 5.83 2.38 3.50
CA THR A 238 6.76 3.13 4.36
C THR A 238 8.06 2.35 4.52
N GLU A 239 9.21 2.98 4.24
CA GLU A 239 10.53 2.35 4.36
C GLU A 239 11.31 2.83 5.60
N SER A 240 10.90 3.90 6.26
CA SER A 240 11.57 4.42 7.45
C SER A 240 10.65 5.23 8.36
N HIS A 241 11.05 5.38 9.62
CA HIS A 241 10.36 6.27 10.57
C HIS A 241 10.35 7.74 10.12
N LEU A 242 11.30 8.16 9.29
CA LEU A 242 11.33 9.53 8.76
C LEU A 242 10.19 9.78 7.76
N GLU A 243 9.78 8.75 7.02
CA GLU A 243 8.59 8.83 6.16
C GLU A 243 7.31 8.83 6.99
N ALA A 244 7.28 8.12 8.12
CA ALA A 244 6.20 8.21 9.10
C ALA A 244 6.13 9.61 9.74
N ARG A 245 7.27 10.24 10.05
CA ARG A 245 7.36 11.65 10.49
C ARG A 245 6.81 12.60 9.44
N LEU A 246 7.10 12.37 8.15
CA LEU A 246 6.52 13.18 7.08
C LEU A 246 4.99 13.11 7.10
N TRP A 247 4.41 11.91 7.23
CA TRP A 247 2.96 11.75 7.39
C TRP A 247 2.42 12.48 8.62
N ASN A 248 3.10 12.39 9.77
CA ASN A 248 2.70 13.12 10.99
C ASN A 248 2.66 14.63 10.77
N ASP A 249 3.65 15.17 10.08
CA ASP A 249 3.74 16.60 9.80
C ASP A 249 2.67 17.04 8.79
N VAL A 250 2.39 16.22 7.77
CA VAL A 250 1.27 16.41 6.82
C VAL A 250 -0.06 16.42 7.58
N PHE A 251 -0.32 15.46 8.47
CA PHE A 251 -1.53 15.40 9.28
C PHE A 251 -1.68 16.62 10.18
N THR A 252 -0.60 17.02 10.84
CA THR A 252 -0.57 18.20 11.72
C THR A 252 -0.90 19.47 10.94
N HIS A 253 -0.27 19.66 9.79
CA HIS A 253 -0.49 20.81 8.93
C HIS A 253 -1.94 20.83 8.39
N ALA A 254 -2.42 19.71 7.87
CA ALA A 254 -3.76 19.59 7.31
C ALA A 254 -4.87 19.87 8.34
N GLN A 255 -4.71 19.31 9.56
CA GLN A 255 -5.65 19.58 10.65
C GLN A 255 -5.66 21.05 11.03
N ALA A 256 -4.49 21.68 11.15
CA ALA A 256 -4.39 23.10 11.48
C ALA A 256 -5.02 24.00 10.41
N GLU A 257 -4.77 23.71 9.13
CA GLU A 257 -5.29 24.51 8.01
C GLU A 257 -6.82 24.45 7.91
N LEU A 258 -7.42 23.29 8.16
CA LEU A 258 -8.89 23.12 8.11
C LEU A 258 -9.58 23.33 9.47
N GLY A 259 -8.86 23.74 10.53
CA GLY A 259 -9.42 23.93 11.85
C GLY A 259 -9.92 22.64 12.51
N ILE A 260 -9.38 21.49 12.11
CA ILE A 260 -9.67 20.19 12.71
C ILE A 260 -8.76 20.01 13.94
N PRO A 261 -9.27 19.55 15.10
CA PRO A 261 -8.46 19.36 16.29
C PRO A 261 -7.26 18.41 16.04
N TYR A 262 -6.09 18.76 16.60
CA TYR A 262 -4.91 17.91 16.54
C TYR A 262 -5.20 16.51 17.11
N GLY A 263 -4.71 15.47 16.46
CA GLY A 263 -4.92 14.09 16.86
C GLY A 263 -6.30 13.50 16.47
N THR A 264 -7.13 14.23 15.69
CA THR A 264 -8.37 13.68 15.12
C THR A 264 -8.08 12.57 14.12
N ILE A 265 -7.09 12.75 13.25
CA ILE A 265 -6.64 11.70 12.32
C ILE A 265 -6.09 10.52 13.09
N ARG A 266 -6.48 9.29 12.69
CA ARG A 266 -5.85 8.07 13.14
C ARG A 266 -5.35 7.27 11.95
N ALA A 267 -4.14 6.72 12.04
CA ALA A 267 -3.50 5.99 10.96
C ALA A 267 -2.92 4.66 11.42
N THR A 268 -3.10 3.64 10.60
CA THR A 268 -2.41 2.35 10.71
C THR A 268 -1.32 2.31 9.65
N VAL A 269 -0.11 1.87 10.00
CA VAL A 269 1.00 1.76 9.04
C VAL A 269 1.14 0.31 8.60
N LEU A 270 1.20 0.10 7.28
CA LEU A 270 1.59 -1.20 6.75
C LEU A 270 3.10 -1.38 6.93
N ILE A 271 3.48 -2.36 7.73
CA ILE A 271 4.86 -2.81 7.82
C ILE A 271 5.06 -3.85 6.72
N GLU A 272 5.18 -3.38 5.53
CA GLU A 272 5.26 -4.19 4.32
C GLU A 272 6.60 -4.00 3.58
N THR A 273 7.57 -3.40 4.27
CA THR A 273 8.95 -3.34 3.81
C THR A 273 9.89 -3.89 4.87
N ILE A 274 10.94 -4.59 4.43
CA ILE A 274 11.92 -5.16 5.34
C ILE A 274 12.62 -4.07 6.18
N THR A 275 12.84 -2.89 5.63
CA THR A 275 13.44 -1.76 6.33
C THR A 275 12.54 -1.25 7.45
N ALA A 276 11.23 -1.10 7.21
CA ALA A 276 10.27 -0.69 8.22
C ALA A 276 10.13 -1.73 9.36
N ALA A 277 10.34 -3.00 9.08
CA ALA A 277 10.30 -4.05 10.10
C ALA A 277 11.35 -3.82 11.21
N PHE A 278 12.46 -3.17 10.89
CA PHE A 278 13.50 -2.79 11.86
C PHE A 278 13.24 -1.44 12.54
N GLU A 279 12.17 -0.74 12.18
CA GLU A 279 11.86 0.61 12.66
C GLU A 279 10.41 0.73 13.20
N MET A 280 9.77 -0.38 13.62
CA MET A 280 8.36 -0.40 14.04
C MET A 280 8.08 0.49 15.25
N ASP A 281 8.95 0.45 16.27
CA ASP A 281 8.85 1.32 17.45
C ASP A 281 8.99 2.80 17.04
N GLU A 282 9.96 3.10 16.21
CA GLU A 282 10.24 4.45 15.72
C GLU A 282 9.09 5.01 14.87
N ILE A 283 8.52 4.19 14.00
CA ILE A 283 7.36 4.54 13.18
C ILE A 283 6.17 4.89 14.07
N LEU A 284 5.85 4.06 15.06
CA LEU A 284 4.79 4.36 16.02
C LEU A 284 5.10 5.60 16.86
N TYR A 285 6.37 5.83 17.22
CA TYR A 285 6.79 6.99 17.99
C TYR A 285 6.58 8.31 17.24
N GLU A 286 6.95 8.33 15.96
CA GLU A 286 6.75 9.51 15.12
C GLU A 286 5.26 9.85 14.95
N LEU A 287 4.43 8.83 14.84
CA LEU A 287 2.98 8.97 14.67
C LEU A 287 2.19 8.87 15.99
N ARG A 288 2.81 8.86 17.16
CA ARG A 288 2.18 8.45 18.42
C ARG A 288 0.84 9.12 18.75
N ASP A 289 0.65 10.35 18.33
CA ASP A 289 -0.60 11.08 18.56
C ASP A 289 -1.67 10.76 17.48
N HIS A 290 -1.26 10.16 16.36
CA HIS A 290 -2.12 9.79 15.23
C HIS A 290 -2.15 8.26 14.98
N ALA A 291 -1.26 7.48 15.59
CA ALA A 291 -1.19 6.04 15.33
C ALA A 291 -2.41 5.30 15.90
N ALA A 292 -2.91 4.33 15.12
CA ALA A 292 -3.93 3.37 15.53
C ALA A 292 -3.39 1.93 15.57
N GLY A 293 -2.36 1.62 14.80
CA GLY A 293 -1.81 0.28 14.74
C GLY A 293 -0.76 0.08 13.66
N LEU A 294 -0.29 -1.16 13.56
CA LEU A 294 0.51 -1.66 12.45
C LEU A 294 -0.20 -2.84 11.78
N ASN A 295 0.07 -3.03 10.49
CA ASN A 295 -0.46 -4.16 9.72
C ASN A 295 0.68 -4.99 9.13
N ALA A 296 0.52 -6.32 9.14
CA ALA A 296 1.51 -7.26 8.61
C ALA A 296 1.22 -7.58 7.13
N GLY A 297 1.87 -6.89 6.20
CA GLY A 297 1.83 -7.24 4.78
C GLY A 297 2.67 -8.48 4.47
N ARG A 298 2.33 -9.23 3.41
CA ARG A 298 3.08 -10.41 2.96
C ARG A 298 3.81 -10.17 1.64
N TRP A 299 3.09 -9.86 0.59
CA TRP A 299 3.68 -9.85 -0.75
C TRP A 299 4.64 -8.69 -0.96
N ASP A 300 4.27 -7.48 -0.55
CA ASP A 300 5.18 -6.33 -0.53
C ASP A 300 6.37 -6.55 0.38
N TYR A 301 6.19 -7.23 1.52
CA TYR A 301 7.29 -7.54 2.42
C TYR A 301 8.32 -8.45 1.73
N LEU A 302 7.87 -9.51 1.06
CA LEU A 302 8.74 -10.40 0.28
C LEU A 302 9.38 -9.65 -0.90
N PHE A 303 8.61 -8.84 -1.61
CA PHE A 303 9.13 -7.97 -2.67
C PHE A 303 10.24 -7.06 -2.13
N SER A 304 10.02 -6.44 -0.98
CA SER A 304 10.99 -5.52 -0.37
C SER A 304 12.30 -6.21 0.01
N ILE A 305 12.26 -7.51 0.37
CA ILE A 305 13.47 -8.31 0.61
C ILE A 305 14.28 -8.42 -0.68
N VAL A 306 13.64 -8.81 -1.79
CA VAL A 306 14.32 -8.86 -3.09
C VAL A 306 14.91 -7.51 -3.44
N LYS A 307 14.11 -6.45 -3.34
CA LYS A 307 14.51 -5.08 -3.67
C LYS A 307 15.72 -4.59 -2.88
N ASN A 308 15.73 -4.80 -1.57
CA ASN A 308 16.76 -4.23 -0.69
C ASN A 308 18.01 -5.09 -0.59
N PHE A 309 17.89 -6.42 -0.75
CA PHE A 309 19.01 -7.36 -0.64
C PHE A 309 19.49 -7.93 -1.96
N ARG A 310 19.04 -7.40 -3.11
CA ARG A 310 19.39 -7.90 -4.44
C ARG A 310 20.89 -7.98 -4.70
N ASP A 311 21.69 -7.10 -4.06
CA ASP A 311 23.15 -7.01 -4.18
C ASP A 311 23.88 -7.60 -2.96
N ALA A 312 23.16 -8.20 -2.00
CA ALA A 312 23.70 -8.66 -0.72
C ALA A 312 24.05 -10.17 -0.67
N GLY A 313 23.90 -10.88 -1.79
CA GLY A 313 24.31 -12.28 -1.92
C GLY A 313 23.17 -13.30 -1.98
N ALA A 314 23.56 -14.53 -2.32
CA ALA A 314 22.62 -15.60 -2.68
C ALA A 314 21.76 -16.12 -1.51
N HIS A 315 22.13 -15.87 -0.25
CA HIS A 315 21.35 -16.32 0.90
C HIS A 315 20.02 -15.57 1.10
N TYR A 316 19.82 -14.48 0.37
CA TYR A 316 18.55 -13.74 0.34
C TYR A 316 17.63 -14.15 -0.85
N ILE A 317 18.01 -15.19 -1.60
CA ILE A 317 17.15 -15.69 -2.69
C ILE A 317 15.90 -16.33 -2.09
N LEU A 318 14.75 -15.83 -2.51
CA LEU A 318 13.46 -16.39 -2.12
C LEU A 318 13.13 -17.63 -2.97
N PRO A 319 12.62 -18.72 -2.36
CA PRO A 319 12.08 -19.86 -3.10
C PRO A 319 10.74 -19.48 -3.78
N ASP A 320 10.07 -20.44 -4.41
CA ASP A 320 8.72 -20.22 -4.97
C ASP A 320 7.83 -19.44 -3.99
N ARG A 321 7.27 -18.31 -4.42
CA ARG A 321 6.51 -17.40 -3.53
C ARG A 321 5.41 -18.09 -2.72
N ASN A 322 4.79 -19.12 -3.31
CA ASN A 322 3.71 -19.86 -2.66
C ASN A 322 4.20 -20.79 -1.54
N SER A 323 5.49 -21.12 -1.48
CA SER A 323 6.08 -21.89 -0.39
C SER A 323 6.41 -21.05 0.84
N VAL A 324 6.55 -19.72 0.68
CA VAL A 324 6.80 -18.79 1.79
C VAL A 324 5.47 -18.37 2.40
N THR A 325 5.18 -18.82 3.60
CA THR A 325 3.95 -18.51 4.33
C THR A 325 4.23 -17.65 5.55
N MET A 326 3.18 -17.13 6.19
CA MET A 326 3.33 -16.41 7.47
C MET A 326 3.85 -17.28 8.62
N ALA A 327 3.89 -18.61 8.42
CA ALA A 327 4.51 -19.57 9.34
C ALA A 327 5.99 -19.86 9.05
N SER A 328 6.54 -19.38 7.94
CA SER A 328 7.99 -19.46 7.65
C SER A 328 8.78 -18.73 8.74
N PRO A 329 9.96 -19.22 9.18
CA PRO A 329 10.65 -18.73 10.37
C PRO A 329 10.82 -17.21 10.44
N PHE A 330 11.31 -16.58 9.37
CA PHE A 330 11.51 -15.13 9.34
C PHE A 330 10.18 -14.35 9.31
N MET A 331 9.14 -14.89 8.66
CA MET A 331 7.80 -14.30 8.65
C MET A 331 7.12 -14.41 10.01
N ALA A 332 7.31 -15.54 10.70
CA ALA A 332 6.84 -15.73 12.08
C ALA A 332 7.56 -14.80 13.06
N ALA A 333 8.87 -14.57 12.87
CA ALA A 333 9.62 -13.59 13.66
C ALA A 333 9.11 -12.16 13.42
N TYR A 334 8.90 -11.79 12.16
CA TYR A 334 8.35 -10.49 11.75
C TYR A 334 6.97 -10.24 12.38
N THR A 335 6.03 -11.19 12.27
CA THR A 335 4.70 -11.03 12.85
C THR A 335 4.72 -10.99 14.37
N ARG A 336 5.58 -11.77 15.03
CA ARG A 336 5.78 -11.73 16.47
C ARG A 336 6.31 -10.35 16.91
N LEU A 337 7.31 -9.81 16.22
CA LEU A 337 7.84 -8.47 16.51
C LEU A 337 6.75 -7.40 16.38
N LEU A 338 5.92 -7.48 15.34
CA LEU A 338 4.83 -6.55 15.12
C LEU A 338 3.83 -6.56 16.26
N VAL A 339 3.37 -7.75 16.70
CA VAL A 339 2.45 -7.89 17.83
C VAL A 339 3.07 -7.36 19.12
N GLN A 340 4.30 -7.76 19.44
CA GLN A 340 5.01 -7.30 20.63
C GLN A 340 5.15 -5.77 20.66
N THR A 341 5.53 -5.17 19.53
CA THR A 341 5.70 -3.72 19.41
C THR A 341 4.35 -3.02 19.57
N CYS A 342 3.31 -3.45 18.86
CA CYS A 342 1.99 -2.86 18.96
C CYS A 342 1.45 -2.89 20.39
N HIS A 343 1.41 -4.04 21.03
CA HIS A 343 0.85 -4.20 22.38
C HIS A 343 1.67 -3.46 23.43
N LYS A 344 3.00 -3.49 23.32
CA LYS A 344 3.89 -2.66 24.15
C LYS A 344 3.51 -1.18 24.07
N ARG A 345 3.09 -0.69 22.91
CA ARG A 345 2.75 0.73 22.65
C ARG A 345 1.27 1.05 22.76
N GLY A 346 0.41 0.06 23.05
CA GLY A 346 -1.04 0.25 23.15
C GLY A 346 -1.73 0.42 21.79
N ALA A 347 -1.03 0.02 20.71
CA ALA A 347 -1.50 0.04 19.33
C ALA A 347 -2.11 -1.32 18.93
N HIS A 348 -2.94 -1.33 17.87
CA HIS A 348 -3.50 -2.58 17.31
C HIS A 348 -2.50 -3.27 16.39
N ALA A 349 -2.43 -4.59 16.49
CA ALA A 349 -1.73 -5.46 15.57
C ALA A 349 -2.71 -6.10 14.60
N ILE A 350 -2.59 -5.80 13.30
CA ILE A 350 -3.51 -6.29 12.26
C ILE A 350 -2.78 -7.26 11.34
N GLY A 351 -3.36 -8.45 11.17
CA GLY A 351 -2.81 -9.52 10.33
C GLY A 351 -3.00 -9.29 8.84
N GLY A 352 -2.45 -10.20 8.06
CA GLY A 352 -2.42 -10.10 6.60
C GLY A 352 -3.74 -10.46 5.92
N MET A 353 -3.77 -10.29 4.59
CA MET A 353 -4.95 -10.48 3.77
C MET A 353 -5.18 -11.96 3.42
N ALA A 354 -6.43 -12.44 3.59
CA ALA A 354 -6.93 -13.64 2.94
C ALA A 354 -7.54 -13.24 1.59
N ALA A 355 -6.90 -13.65 0.50
CA ALA A 355 -7.23 -13.20 -0.85
C ALA A 355 -8.00 -14.24 -1.69
N PHE A 356 -8.41 -15.36 -1.11
CA PHE A 356 -9.16 -16.38 -1.85
C PHE A 356 -10.53 -15.85 -2.32
N ILE A 357 -10.89 -16.19 -3.56
CA ILE A 357 -12.21 -15.89 -4.14
C ILE A 357 -13.04 -17.17 -4.10
N PRO A 358 -14.09 -17.25 -3.26
CA PRO A 358 -14.95 -18.42 -3.19
C PRO A 358 -15.61 -18.76 -4.53
N SER A 359 -15.54 -20.03 -4.94
CA SER A 359 -16.13 -20.52 -6.19
C SER A 359 -17.46 -21.20 -5.91
N ARG A 360 -18.54 -20.74 -6.55
CA ARG A 360 -19.85 -21.42 -6.51
C ARG A 360 -19.93 -22.63 -7.44
N LYS A 361 -18.94 -22.77 -8.35
CA LYS A 361 -18.92 -23.84 -9.37
C LYS A 361 -18.19 -25.09 -8.91
N ASP A 362 -17.30 -24.96 -7.93
CA ASP A 362 -16.46 -26.04 -7.41
C ASP A 362 -16.50 -26.08 -5.88
N PRO A 363 -17.45 -26.85 -5.29
CA PRO A 363 -17.62 -26.93 -3.83
C PRO A 363 -16.42 -27.54 -3.09
N GLU A 364 -15.68 -28.48 -3.71
CA GLU A 364 -14.55 -29.15 -3.06
C GLU A 364 -13.34 -28.21 -2.98
N VAL A 365 -13.00 -27.55 -4.08
CA VAL A 365 -11.95 -26.50 -4.11
C VAL A 365 -12.29 -25.38 -3.13
N ASN A 366 -13.56 -24.99 -3.08
CA ASN A 366 -14.05 -23.96 -2.16
C ASN A 366 -13.88 -24.37 -0.70
N ALA A 367 -14.28 -25.58 -0.34
CA ALA A 367 -14.16 -26.07 1.04
C ALA A 367 -12.70 -26.12 1.50
N ALA A 368 -11.81 -26.70 0.68
CA ALA A 368 -10.38 -26.79 0.97
C ALA A 368 -9.72 -25.41 1.13
N ALA A 369 -10.12 -24.42 0.33
CA ALA A 369 -9.60 -23.07 0.42
C ALA A 369 -10.12 -22.33 1.66
N LEU A 370 -11.39 -22.47 2.01
CA LEU A 370 -11.96 -21.89 3.23
C LEU A 370 -11.32 -22.46 4.49
N GLU A 371 -10.99 -23.77 4.49
CA GLU A 371 -10.26 -24.41 5.58
C GLU A 371 -8.85 -23.80 5.76
N LYS A 372 -8.13 -23.56 4.66
CA LYS A 372 -6.84 -22.86 4.70
C LYS A 372 -6.96 -21.44 5.23
N VAL A 373 -7.96 -20.69 4.77
CA VAL A 373 -8.23 -19.34 5.28
C VAL A 373 -8.52 -19.41 6.78
N LYS A 374 -9.36 -20.33 7.22
CA LYS A 374 -9.67 -20.51 8.64
C LYS A 374 -8.41 -20.81 9.46
N ALA A 375 -7.59 -21.77 9.04
CA ALA A 375 -6.35 -22.13 9.73
C ALA A 375 -5.36 -20.94 9.82
N ASP A 376 -5.32 -20.11 8.79
CA ASP A 376 -4.50 -18.89 8.76
C ASP A 376 -5.00 -17.86 9.78
N LYS A 377 -6.31 -17.62 9.83
CA LYS A 377 -6.94 -16.68 10.76
C LYS A 377 -6.94 -17.19 12.22
N ASP A 378 -7.09 -18.49 12.43
CA ASP A 378 -6.93 -19.10 13.76
C ASP A 378 -5.51 -18.87 14.31
N ARG A 379 -4.49 -19.04 13.44
CA ARG A 379 -3.09 -18.78 13.80
C ARG A 379 -2.85 -17.30 14.12
N GLU A 380 -3.36 -16.38 13.30
CA GLU A 380 -3.21 -14.93 13.54
C GLU A 380 -3.87 -14.53 14.88
N ALA A 381 -5.12 -14.90 15.10
CA ALA A 381 -5.84 -14.62 16.34
C ALA A 381 -5.11 -15.21 17.55
N GLY A 382 -4.63 -16.48 17.46
CA GLY A 382 -3.87 -17.16 18.52
C GLY A 382 -2.47 -16.57 18.76
N ASN A 383 -1.88 -15.90 17.78
CA ASN A 383 -0.58 -15.23 17.88
C ASN A 383 -0.66 -13.79 18.41
N GLY A 384 -1.84 -13.31 18.81
CA GLY A 384 -2.02 -12.01 19.44
C GLY A 384 -2.46 -10.88 18.49
N PHE A 385 -2.79 -11.18 17.24
CA PHE A 385 -3.36 -10.14 16.37
C PHE A 385 -4.76 -9.73 16.85
N ASP A 386 -5.07 -8.44 16.74
CA ASP A 386 -6.36 -7.85 17.12
C ASP A 386 -7.40 -7.92 16.00
N GLY A 387 -6.96 -8.17 14.80
CA GLY A 387 -7.78 -8.28 13.59
C GLY A 387 -6.97 -8.70 12.39
N SER A 388 -7.64 -8.81 11.24
CA SER A 388 -7.03 -9.28 10.00
C SER A 388 -7.82 -8.85 8.77
N TRP A 389 -7.20 -8.94 7.59
CA TRP A 389 -7.79 -8.54 6.32
C TRP A 389 -8.39 -9.72 5.54
N VAL A 390 -9.46 -9.42 4.82
CA VAL A 390 -10.04 -10.28 3.79
C VAL A 390 -10.29 -9.46 2.51
N ALA A 391 -10.18 -10.10 1.35
CA ALA A 391 -10.42 -9.46 0.05
C ALA A 391 -11.81 -9.76 -0.53
N HIS A 392 -12.62 -10.60 0.14
CA HIS A 392 -13.95 -10.98 -0.35
C HIS A 392 -14.97 -11.02 0.79
N PRO A 393 -16.22 -10.52 0.59
CA PRO A 393 -17.24 -10.50 1.64
C PRO A 393 -17.56 -11.87 2.24
N ASP A 394 -17.55 -12.94 1.43
CA ASP A 394 -17.83 -14.30 1.88
C ASP A 394 -16.77 -14.85 2.85
N LEU A 395 -15.60 -14.22 2.95
CA LEU A 395 -14.55 -14.58 3.91
C LEU A 395 -14.74 -13.90 5.28
N VAL A 396 -15.55 -12.86 5.37
CA VAL A 396 -15.80 -12.12 6.62
C VAL A 396 -16.32 -13.03 7.74
N PRO A 397 -17.33 -13.91 7.51
CA PRO A 397 -17.80 -14.80 8.57
C PRO A 397 -16.73 -15.80 9.04
N VAL A 398 -15.89 -16.31 8.14
CA VAL A 398 -14.82 -17.27 8.47
C VAL A 398 -13.76 -16.61 9.35
N ALA A 399 -13.25 -15.45 8.92
CA ALA A 399 -12.27 -14.69 9.70
C ALA A 399 -12.84 -14.25 11.05
N ARG A 400 -14.10 -13.78 11.08
CA ARG A 400 -14.77 -13.40 12.32
C ARG A 400 -14.83 -14.54 13.32
N ALA A 401 -15.23 -15.74 12.89
CA ALA A 401 -15.32 -16.89 13.78
C ALA A 401 -13.98 -17.24 14.44
N SER A 402 -12.86 -17.10 13.72
CA SER A 402 -11.52 -17.32 14.26
C SER A 402 -11.16 -16.30 15.35
N PHE A 403 -11.43 -15.03 15.11
CA PHE A 403 -11.17 -13.96 16.10
C PHE A 403 -12.16 -14.01 17.27
N ASP A 404 -13.44 -14.32 17.05
CA ASP A 404 -14.45 -14.48 18.09
C ASP A 404 -14.06 -15.59 19.08
N ALA A 405 -13.46 -16.68 18.60
CA ALA A 405 -13.00 -17.78 19.44
C ALA A 405 -11.90 -17.38 20.45
N VAL A 406 -11.06 -16.39 20.10
CA VAL A 406 -9.98 -15.89 20.96
C VAL A 406 -10.40 -14.66 21.77
N LEU A 407 -11.05 -13.71 21.12
CA LEU A 407 -11.40 -12.42 21.74
C LEU A 407 -12.65 -12.52 22.64
N GLY A 408 -13.63 -13.39 22.28
CA GLY A 408 -14.93 -13.41 22.94
C GLY A 408 -15.59 -12.02 22.88
N GLU A 409 -15.98 -11.51 24.04
CA GLU A 409 -16.62 -10.19 24.20
C GLU A 409 -15.61 -9.01 24.18
N ARG A 410 -14.30 -9.27 24.25
CA ARG A 410 -13.28 -8.21 24.23
C ARG A 410 -13.15 -7.65 22.82
N PRO A 411 -13.02 -6.32 22.66
CA PRO A 411 -12.87 -5.73 21.33
C PRO A 411 -11.51 -6.02 20.67
N ASN A 412 -10.47 -6.28 21.47
CA ASN A 412 -9.10 -6.53 21.07
C ASN A 412 -8.33 -7.28 22.17
N GLN A 413 -7.07 -7.56 21.97
CA GLN A 413 -6.18 -8.19 22.95
C GLN A 413 -4.88 -7.40 23.20
N LYS A 414 -4.90 -6.07 23.02
CA LYS A 414 -3.75 -5.18 23.22
C LYS A 414 -3.12 -5.25 24.61
N ASP A 415 -3.90 -5.67 25.62
CA ASP A 415 -3.41 -5.82 26.98
C ASP A 415 -2.59 -7.11 27.19
N ASP A 416 -2.59 -8.02 26.23
CA ASP A 416 -1.74 -9.19 26.24
C ASP A 416 -0.38 -8.84 25.60
N PRO A 417 0.72 -8.78 26.34
CA PRO A 417 2.03 -8.42 25.81
C PRO A 417 2.60 -9.46 24.83
N GLY A 418 1.96 -10.62 24.72
CA GLY A 418 2.45 -11.73 23.93
C GLY A 418 3.73 -12.37 24.50
N PRO A 419 4.46 -13.16 23.70
CA PRO A 419 5.71 -13.79 24.11
C PRO A 419 6.76 -12.75 24.51
N SER A 420 7.43 -12.96 25.64
CA SER A 420 8.43 -12.02 26.20
C SER A 420 9.81 -12.09 25.52
N GLU A 421 10.06 -13.13 24.73
CA GLU A 421 11.36 -13.31 24.06
C GLU A 421 11.55 -12.26 22.95
N PRO A 422 12.63 -11.44 23.00
CA PRO A 422 12.88 -10.45 21.98
C PRO A 422 13.17 -11.10 20.62
N VAL A 423 12.69 -10.48 19.56
CA VAL A 423 13.04 -10.87 18.19
C VAL A 423 14.37 -10.21 17.80
N THR A 424 15.26 -11.00 17.22
CA THR A 424 16.58 -10.53 16.77
C THR A 424 16.60 -10.20 15.29
N ALA A 425 17.56 -9.38 14.86
CA ALA A 425 17.81 -9.10 13.45
C ALA A 425 18.08 -10.39 12.65
N ALA A 426 18.83 -11.33 13.21
CA ALA A 426 19.11 -12.61 12.57
C ALA A 426 17.85 -13.43 12.29
N GLN A 427 16.85 -13.39 13.19
CA GLN A 427 15.56 -14.06 12.96
C GLN A 427 14.73 -13.40 11.85
N LEU A 428 14.78 -12.08 11.75
CA LEU A 428 14.10 -11.34 10.69
C LEU A 428 14.72 -11.57 9.31
N LEU A 429 16.01 -11.89 9.26
CA LEU A 429 16.79 -12.09 8.05
C LEU A 429 17.05 -13.57 7.73
N ASP A 430 16.45 -14.51 8.45
CA ASP A 430 16.59 -15.95 8.20
C ASP A 430 15.77 -16.41 6.98
N ILE A 431 16.07 -15.83 5.83
CA ILE A 431 15.39 -16.14 4.56
C ILE A 431 15.65 -17.59 4.15
N ALA A 432 16.90 -18.05 4.33
CA ALA A 432 17.28 -19.43 4.03
C ALA A 432 16.53 -20.46 4.87
N GLY A 433 16.17 -20.12 6.12
CA GLY A 433 15.37 -20.94 7.02
C GLY A 433 13.91 -21.12 6.58
N ALA A 434 13.42 -20.36 5.60
CA ALA A 434 12.07 -20.52 5.06
C ALA A 434 11.83 -21.90 4.44
N GLY A 435 12.90 -22.56 3.98
CA GLY A 435 12.78 -23.79 3.20
C GLY A 435 12.19 -23.54 1.82
N GLY A 436 11.79 -24.61 1.14
CA GLY A 436 11.27 -24.53 -0.23
C GLY A 436 12.39 -24.53 -1.28
N THR A 437 11.98 -24.51 -2.53
CA THR A 437 12.89 -24.54 -3.69
C THR A 437 12.40 -23.56 -4.77
N CYS A 438 13.30 -23.16 -5.66
CA CYS A 438 12.94 -22.46 -6.88
C CYS A 438 12.62 -23.50 -7.94
N THR A 439 11.42 -23.44 -8.54
CA THR A 439 10.98 -24.44 -9.51
C THR A 439 10.56 -23.80 -10.83
N ARG A 440 10.55 -24.58 -11.91
CA ARG A 440 9.99 -24.14 -13.20
C ARG A 440 8.48 -23.86 -13.09
N ALA A 441 7.78 -24.65 -12.26
CA ALA A 441 6.36 -24.41 -11.98
C ALA A 441 6.15 -23.06 -11.29
N GLY A 442 6.98 -22.71 -10.29
CA GLY A 442 6.97 -21.41 -9.62
C GLY A 442 7.30 -20.26 -10.58
N LEU A 443 8.31 -20.44 -11.44
CA LEU A 443 8.67 -19.46 -12.47
C LEU A 443 7.51 -19.23 -13.45
N ARG A 444 6.86 -20.31 -13.93
CA ARG A 444 5.66 -20.21 -14.78
C ARG A 444 4.53 -19.46 -14.07
N ASN A 445 4.26 -19.78 -12.81
CA ASN A 445 3.22 -19.10 -12.04
C ASN A 445 3.51 -17.60 -11.91
N ALA A 446 4.77 -17.21 -11.67
CA ALA A 446 5.15 -15.80 -11.60
C ALA A 446 4.92 -15.08 -12.95
N VAL A 447 5.23 -15.72 -14.08
CA VAL A 447 4.92 -15.18 -15.43
C VAL A 447 3.42 -15.04 -15.62
N GLN A 448 2.65 -16.06 -15.30
CA GLN A 448 1.19 -16.09 -15.47
C GLN A 448 0.49 -14.98 -14.68
N VAL A 449 0.83 -14.85 -13.40
CA VAL A 449 0.22 -13.82 -12.54
C VAL A 449 0.66 -12.44 -12.99
N GLY A 450 1.95 -12.24 -13.25
CA GLY A 450 2.50 -10.95 -13.67
C GLY A 450 1.85 -10.40 -14.93
N ILE A 451 1.78 -11.19 -16.01
CA ILE A 451 1.22 -10.73 -17.29
C ILE A 451 -0.30 -10.49 -17.22
N ARG A 452 -1.05 -11.38 -16.56
CA ARG A 452 -2.51 -11.24 -16.41
C ARG A 452 -2.85 -10.03 -15.55
N TYR A 453 -2.09 -9.77 -14.50
CA TYR A 453 -2.30 -8.62 -13.64
C TYR A 453 -1.97 -7.31 -14.36
N ILE A 454 -0.79 -7.21 -14.99
CA ILE A 454 -0.35 -5.99 -15.68
C ILE A 454 -1.34 -5.62 -16.79
N GLU A 455 -1.83 -6.59 -17.57
CA GLU A 455 -2.82 -6.31 -18.62
C GLU A 455 -4.11 -5.73 -18.04
N ALA A 456 -4.63 -6.33 -16.97
CA ALA A 456 -5.84 -5.83 -16.31
C ALA A 456 -5.63 -4.43 -15.70
N TRP A 457 -4.47 -4.22 -15.08
CA TRP A 457 -4.11 -2.93 -14.49
C TRP A 457 -4.01 -1.81 -15.55
N LEU A 458 -3.42 -2.10 -16.71
CA LEU A 458 -3.39 -1.17 -17.83
C LEU A 458 -4.78 -0.82 -18.37
N ARG A 459 -5.77 -1.68 -18.16
CA ARG A 459 -7.18 -1.42 -18.49
C ARG A 459 -7.96 -0.73 -17.36
N GLY A 460 -7.31 -0.35 -16.28
CA GLY A 460 -7.93 0.35 -15.15
C GLY A 460 -8.44 -0.57 -14.03
N LEU A 461 -8.08 -1.85 -13.99
CA LEU A 461 -8.48 -2.80 -12.95
C LEU A 461 -7.32 -3.09 -12.00
N GLY A 462 -7.41 -2.67 -10.74
CA GLY A 462 -6.36 -2.88 -9.74
C GLY A 462 -6.54 -4.14 -8.88
N ALA A 463 -7.77 -4.63 -8.71
CA ALA A 463 -8.06 -5.89 -8.03
C ALA A 463 -8.55 -6.93 -9.04
N VAL A 464 -7.80 -8.01 -9.24
CA VAL A 464 -7.99 -8.94 -10.35
C VAL A 464 -8.08 -10.38 -9.88
N GLY A 465 -9.15 -11.09 -10.27
CA GLY A 465 -9.30 -12.52 -9.99
C GLY A 465 -8.43 -13.37 -10.90
N ILE A 466 -7.35 -13.96 -10.36
CA ILE A 466 -6.45 -14.86 -11.10
C ILE A 466 -6.33 -16.16 -10.30
N PHE A 467 -6.62 -17.31 -10.91
CA PHE A 467 -6.54 -18.65 -10.28
C PHE A 467 -7.21 -18.73 -8.89
N HIS A 468 -8.43 -18.19 -8.79
CA HIS A 468 -9.22 -18.12 -7.55
C HIS A 468 -8.60 -17.24 -6.44
N MET A 469 -7.63 -16.39 -6.76
CA MET A 469 -7.06 -15.43 -5.83
C MET A 469 -7.40 -14.01 -6.31
N MET A 470 -7.71 -13.12 -5.36
CA MET A 470 -7.79 -11.70 -5.63
C MET A 470 -6.36 -11.14 -5.58
N GLU A 471 -5.81 -10.89 -6.77
CA GLU A 471 -4.46 -10.37 -6.93
C GLU A 471 -4.50 -8.84 -7.00
N ASP A 472 -3.49 -8.18 -6.45
CA ASP A 472 -3.28 -6.75 -6.44
C ASP A 472 -1.87 -6.39 -6.95
N ALA A 473 -1.46 -5.12 -6.91
CA ALA A 473 -0.16 -4.70 -7.41
C ALA A 473 1.00 -5.39 -6.66
N ALA A 474 0.86 -5.66 -5.36
CA ALA A 474 1.90 -6.34 -4.59
C ALA A 474 2.22 -7.74 -5.11
N THR A 475 1.24 -8.46 -5.65
CA THR A 475 1.45 -9.80 -6.19
C THR A 475 2.15 -9.80 -7.54
N ALA A 476 1.93 -8.78 -8.37
CA ALA A 476 2.70 -8.56 -9.59
C ALA A 476 4.14 -8.12 -9.27
N GLU A 477 4.34 -7.29 -8.24
CA GLU A 477 5.66 -6.86 -7.78
C GLU A 477 6.51 -8.05 -7.32
N ILE A 478 6.01 -8.90 -6.44
CA ILE A 478 6.77 -10.08 -6.00
C ILE A 478 7.02 -11.04 -7.17
N SER A 479 6.06 -11.21 -8.09
CA SER A 479 6.21 -12.12 -9.23
C SER A 479 7.34 -11.66 -10.16
N ARG A 480 7.35 -10.39 -10.58
CA ARG A 480 8.39 -9.86 -11.48
C ARG A 480 9.76 -9.81 -10.81
N SER A 481 9.80 -9.48 -9.51
CA SER A 481 11.05 -9.35 -8.76
C SER A 481 11.72 -10.69 -8.48
N GLN A 482 10.95 -11.76 -8.22
CA GLN A 482 11.50 -13.11 -8.13
C GLN A 482 12.12 -13.58 -9.44
N ILE A 483 11.48 -13.32 -10.58
CA ILE A 483 12.04 -13.62 -11.90
C ILE A 483 13.39 -12.93 -12.04
N TRP A 484 13.44 -11.62 -11.76
CA TRP A 484 14.67 -10.83 -11.81
C TRP A 484 15.75 -11.43 -10.90
N GLN A 485 15.41 -11.72 -9.64
CA GLN A 485 16.34 -12.28 -8.66
C GLN A 485 16.93 -13.62 -9.10
N TRP A 486 16.09 -14.53 -9.61
CA TRP A 486 16.53 -15.85 -10.03
C TRP A 486 17.43 -15.81 -11.25
N ILE A 487 17.16 -14.94 -12.21
CA ILE A 487 18.01 -14.76 -13.40
C ILE A 487 19.37 -14.22 -12.99
N HIS A 488 19.41 -13.14 -12.20
CA HIS A 488 20.65 -12.46 -11.83
C HIS A 488 21.54 -13.29 -10.90
N ASN A 489 20.96 -14.20 -10.11
CA ASN A 489 21.71 -15.13 -9.27
C ASN A 489 21.97 -16.48 -9.95
N GLY A 490 21.57 -16.66 -11.20
CA GLY A 490 21.82 -17.90 -11.97
C GLY A 490 21.19 -19.12 -11.32
N VAL A 491 20.00 -18.98 -10.73
CA VAL A 491 19.29 -20.05 -10.02
C VAL A 491 19.03 -21.24 -10.94
N VAL A 492 19.31 -22.45 -10.42
CA VAL A 492 18.96 -23.72 -11.06
C VAL A 492 17.63 -24.20 -10.49
N LEU A 493 16.67 -24.45 -11.36
CA LEU A 493 15.31 -24.87 -11.01
C LEU A 493 15.32 -26.34 -10.56
N ALA A 494 14.83 -26.59 -9.35
CA ALA A 494 15.00 -27.87 -8.67
C ALA A 494 14.23 -29.03 -9.32
N ASP A 495 13.13 -28.73 -10.00
CA ASP A 495 12.24 -29.73 -10.64
C ASP A 495 12.75 -30.16 -12.03
N THR A 496 13.54 -29.33 -12.73
CA THR A 496 14.00 -29.61 -14.09
C THR A 496 15.51 -29.62 -14.27
N GLY A 497 16.26 -29.01 -13.36
CA GLY A 497 17.70 -28.81 -13.49
C GLY A 497 18.07 -27.70 -14.49
N GLU A 498 17.11 -27.01 -15.08
CA GLU A 498 17.33 -25.88 -16.00
C GLU A 498 17.75 -24.64 -15.22
N LYS A 499 18.53 -23.77 -15.85
CA LYS A 499 18.84 -22.45 -15.31
C LYS A 499 17.71 -21.46 -15.59
N ALA A 500 17.35 -20.65 -14.59
CA ALA A 500 16.48 -19.51 -14.83
C ALA A 500 17.20 -18.48 -15.71
N THR A 501 16.66 -18.23 -16.91
CA THR A 501 17.25 -17.32 -17.89
C THR A 501 16.17 -16.44 -18.50
N ALA A 502 16.57 -15.28 -19.05
CA ALA A 502 15.66 -14.40 -19.79
C ALA A 502 14.99 -15.10 -20.98
N GLU A 503 15.71 -16.01 -21.65
CA GLU A 503 15.17 -16.80 -22.78
C GLU A 503 14.08 -17.76 -22.32
N LEU A 504 14.29 -18.46 -21.19
CA LEU A 504 13.27 -19.33 -20.60
C LEU A 504 12.02 -18.54 -20.22
N VAL A 505 12.18 -17.36 -19.61
CA VAL A 505 11.05 -16.48 -19.24
C VAL A 505 10.29 -16.02 -20.49
N ARG A 506 10.97 -15.60 -21.55
CA ARG A 506 10.30 -15.25 -22.83
C ARG A 506 9.56 -16.43 -23.44
N THR A 507 10.12 -17.63 -23.35
CA THR A 507 9.45 -18.85 -23.81
C THR A 507 8.16 -19.12 -23.03
N LEU A 508 8.20 -18.98 -21.68
CA LEU A 508 7.03 -19.14 -20.81
C LEU A 508 5.99 -18.05 -21.07
N LEU A 509 6.43 -16.80 -21.26
CA LEU A 509 5.54 -15.68 -21.60
C LEU A 509 4.83 -15.88 -22.93
N ALA A 510 5.55 -16.30 -23.96
CA ALA A 510 4.97 -16.59 -25.27
C ALA A 510 3.95 -17.73 -25.22
N ALA A 511 4.24 -18.78 -24.42
CA ALA A 511 3.31 -19.88 -24.22
C ALA A 511 2.04 -19.41 -23.48
N GLU A 512 2.18 -18.59 -22.43
CA GLU A 512 1.04 -18.05 -21.69
C GLU A 512 0.16 -17.14 -22.56
N LEU A 513 0.75 -16.27 -23.36
CA LEU A 513 0.01 -15.41 -24.29
C LEU A 513 -0.76 -16.23 -25.34
N ALA A 514 -0.18 -17.35 -25.81
CA ALA A 514 -0.86 -18.26 -26.72
C ALA A 514 -2.04 -19.00 -26.03
N GLU A 515 -1.85 -19.46 -24.79
CA GLU A 515 -2.91 -20.07 -23.98
C GLU A 515 -4.06 -19.06 -23.73
N LEU A 516 -3.74 -17.83 -23.35
CA LEU A 516 -4.71 -16.74 -23.16
C LEU A 516 -5.50 -16.41 -24.42
N ARG A 517 -4.82 -16.36 -25.56
CA ARG A 517 -5.47 -16.14 -26.86
C ARG A 517 -6.46 -17.26 -27.20
N ALA A 518 -6.08 -18.52 -26.90
CA ALA A 518 -6.97 -19.65 -27.11
C ALA A 518 -8.15 -19.67 -26.12
N GLU A 519 -7.91 -19.30 -24.86
CA GLU A 519 -8.93 -19.23 -23.81
C GLU A 519 -9.96 -18.11 -24.06
N LEU A 520 -9.51 -16.91 -24.41
CA LEU A 520 -10.36 -15.73 -24.59
C LEU A 520 -11.00 -15.67 -25.99
N GLY A 521 -10.37 -16.26 -26.99
CA GLY A 521 -10.70 -16.09 -28.40
C GLY A 521 -10.11 -14.81 -29.00
N GLU A 522 -10.01 -14.77 -30.34
CA GLU A 522 -9.33 -13.71 -31.09
C GLU A 522 -9.91 -12.30 -30.79
N GLU A 523 -11.24 -12.18 -30.70
CA GLU A 523 -11.91 -10.90 -30.51
C GLU A 523 -11.62 -10.31 -29.12
N ALA A 524 -11.83 -11.08 -28.06
CA ALA A 524 -11.61 -10.61 -26.69
C ALA A 524 -10.11 -10.41 -26.40
N TYR A 525 -9.25 -11.29 -26.94
CA TYR A 525 -7.80 -11.10 -26.83
C TYR A 525 -7.34 -9.85 -27.57
N GLY A 526 -7.85 -9.60 -28.77
CA GLY A 526 -7.53 -8.42 -29.57
C GLY A 526 -8.00 -7.10 -28.96
N ALA A 527 -9.04 -7.13 -28.11
CA ALA A 527 -9.52 -5.97 -27.37
C ALA A 527 -8.69 -5.65 -26.13
N GLY A 528 -7.81 -6.57 -25.68
CA GLY A 528 -6.94 -6.39 -24.53
C GLY A 528 -5.65 -5.63 -24.86
N ARG A 529 -4.91 -5.26 -23.81
CA ARG A 529 -3.62 -4.55 -23.89
C ARG A 529 -2.41 -5.51 -23.76
N TRP A 530 -2.54 -6.76 -24.21
CA TRP A 530 -1.55 -7.82 -24.02
C TRP A 530 -0.16 -7.50 -24.57
N SER A 531 -0.07 -6.81 -25.73
CA SER A 531 1.21 -6.42 -26.32
C SER A 531 1.96 -5.38 -25.50
N GLU A 532 1.25 -4.44 -24.87
CA GLU A 532 1.84 -3.44 -23.98
C GLU A 532 2.22 -4.07 -22.65
N ALA A 533 1.34 -4.89 -22.09
CA ALA A 533 1.59 -5.64 -20.87
C ALA A 533 2.83 -6.54 -21.00
N ALA A 534 2.99 -7.24 -22.13
CA ALA A 534 4.16 -8.09 -22.38
C ALA A 534 5.46 -7.28 -22.43
N ARG A 535 5.46 -6.13 -23.11
CA ARG A 535 6.65 -5.25 -23.14
C ARG A 535 7.00 -4.74 -21.76
N LEU A 536 6.01 -4.27 -21.00
CA LEU A 536 6.22 -3.78 -19.63
C LEU A 536 6.71 -4.92 -18.73
N PHE A 537 6.07 -6.10 -18.81
CA PHE A 537 6.49 -7.26 -18.02
C PHE A 537 7.94 -7.67 -18.30
N GLU A 538 8.35 -7.72 -19.56
CA GLU A 538 9.75 -7.97 -19.92
C GLU A 538 10.67 -6.88 -19.37
N GLN A 539 10.31 -5.62 -19.51
CA GLN A 539 11.08 -4.50 -18.97
C GLN A 539 11.33 -4.66 -17.47
N VAL A 540 10.29 -4.88 -16.67
CA VAL A 540 10.43 -4.91 -15.21
C VAL A 540 10.96 -6.22 -14.65
N SER A 541 10.94 -7.31 -15.43
CA SER A 541 11.39 -8.65 -15.02
C SER A 541 12.78 -9.02 -15.53
N LEU A 542 13.18 -8.49 -16.70
CA LEU A 542 14.38 -8.92 -17.42
C LEU A 542 15.43 -7.81 -17.59
N ALA A 543 15.17 -6.58 -17.12
CA ALA A 543 16.13 -5.49 -17.19
C ALA A 543 17.43 -5.85 -16.44
N GLU A 544 18.55 -5.31 -16.90
CA GLU A 544 19.85 -5.45 -16.21
C GLU A 544 19.78 -4.79 -14.83
N GLU A 545 19.20 -3.59 -14.76
CA GLU A 545 18.97 -2.88 -13.50
C GLU A 545 17.56 -3.17 -12.96
N PHE A 546 17.46 -3.29 -11.66
CA PHE A 546 16.20 -3.58 -10.98
C PHE A 546 15.33 -2.32 -10.91
N GLU A 547 14.13 -2.38 -11.47
CA GLU A 547 13.13 -1.33 -11.30
C GLU A 547 12.62 -1.28 -9.86
N ASP A 548 12.63 -0.09 -9.25
CA ASP A 548 12.23 0.07 -7.85
C ASP A 548 10.77 -0.29 -7.60
N PHE A 549 9.87 0.01 -8.55
CA PHE A 549 8.48 -0.42 -8.59
C PHE A 549 8.00 -0.59 -10.03
N LEU A 550 7.21 -1.62 -10.31
CA LEU A 550 6.63 -1.83 -11.65
C LEU A 550 5.70 -0.68 -12.06
N THR A 551 5.06 -0.05 -11.08
CA THR A 551 4.13 1.05 -11.30
C THR A 551 4.81 2.31 -11.85
N LEU A 552 6.11 2.53 -11.60
CA LEU A 552 6.83 3.69 -12.11
C LEU A 552 6.89 3.72 -13.65
N PRO A 553 7.39 2.67 -14.35
CA PRO A 553 7.33 2.62 -15.81
C PRO A 553 5.93 2.36 -16.37
N ALA A 554 4.99 1.88 -15.54
CA ALA A 554 3.62 1.58 -15.95
C ALA A 554 2.70 2.82 -15.99
N LEU A 555 2.86 3.76 -15.05
CA LEU A 555 2.02 4.97 -14.94
C LEU A 555 1.90 5.76 -16.26
N PRO A 556 2.98 6.03 -17.01
CA PRO A 556 2.87 6.74 -18.29
C PRO A 556 2.01 6.04 -19.35
N LEU A 557 1.72 4.75 -19.16
CA LEU A 557 0.89 3.97 -20.08
C LEU A 557 -0.60 4.05 -19.76
N LEU A 558 -0.98 4.64 -18.63
CA LEU A 558 -2.40 4.80 -18.28
C LEU A 558 -3.06 5.97 -18.99
N GLY A 559 -2.31 6.94 -19.50
CA GLY A 559 -2.82 8.10 -20.25
C GLY A 559 -2.91 9.35 -19.40
#